data_6dd50ec61a14fe41f88b275038dc1754
#
_entry.id   6dd50ec61a14fe41f88b275038dc1754
#
_cell.length_a   1.000
_cell.length_b   1.000
_cell.length_c   1.000
_cell.angle_alpha   90.00
_cell.angle_beta   90.00
_cell.angle_gamma   90.00
#
_symmetry.space_group_name_H-M   'P 1'
#
loop_
_entity.id
_entity.type
_entity.pdbx_description
1 polymer ?
#
loop_
_entity_poly.entity_id
_entity_poly.type
_entity_poly.pdbx_seq_one_letter_code
_entity_poly.pdbx_strand_id
1 'polypeptide(L)'
;PYTTLFRSALSGGNQQKVMLSRWIMTEADVFLLEEPTRGIDVGAKTEVYEAIGDCVKNQKGVVVVSSEEEEVLGICDRVIVMKNGCIAAILNAKAATTEEIKHYAV
;
A
#
# COMPACT_ATOMS: atom_id res chain seq x y z
N PRO A 1 2.61 19.82 -14.05
CA PRO A 1 3.95 20.17 -13.64
C PRO A 1 4.98 19.14 -14.06
N TYR A 2 6.21 19.41 -13.77
CA TYR A 2 7.30 18.53 -14.17
C TYR A 2 7.18 17.11 -13.63
N THR A 3 6.53 16.91 -12.50
CA THR A 3 6.30 15.58 -11.95
C THR A 3 5.51 14.69 -12.89
N THR A 4 4.50 15.25 -13.55
CA THR A 4 3.68 14.50 -14.51
C THR A 4 4.52 14.15 -15.76
N LEU A 5 5.30 15.10 -16.27
CA LEU A 5 6.17 14.83 -17.42
C LEU A 5 7.22 13.77 -17.10
N PHE A 6 7.82 13.85 -15.91
CA PHE A 6 8.79 12.88 -15.46
C PHE A 6 8.19 11.48 -15.36
N ARG A 7 7.00 11.38 -14.79
CA ARG A 7 6.30 10.11 -14.62
C ARG A 7 5.99 9.43 -15.96
N SER A 8 5.65 10.18 -16.99
CA SER A 8 5.30 9.61 -18.28
C SER A 8 6.47 8.90 -18.96
N ALA A 9 7.70 9.18 -18.55
CA ALA A 9 8.92 8.55 -19.10
C ALA A 9 9.31 7.27 -18.32
N LEU A 10 8.63 6.93 -17.23
CA LEU A 10 8.99 5.82 -16.35
C LEU A 10 7.98 4.68 -16.45
N SER A 11 8.39 3.46 -16.08
CA SER A 11 7.49 2.33 -15.90
C SER A 11 6.52 2.61 -14.74
N GLY A 12 5.41 1.88 -14.68
CA GLY A 12 4.43 2.02 -13.60
C GLY A 12 5.03 1.85 -12.21
N GLY A 13 5.90 0.84 -12.03
CA GLY A 13 6.58 0.61 -10.75
C GLY A 13 7.52 1.74 -10.37
N ASN A 14 8.29 2.24 -11.33
CA ASN A 14 9.20 3.36 -11.10
C ASN A 14 8.44 4.65 -10.83
N GLN A 15 7.29 4.87 -11.47
CA GLN A 15 6.43 6.02 -11.20
C GLN A 15 5.97 6.02 -9.74
N GLN A 16 5.51 4.88 -9.25
CA GLN A 16 5.06 4.75 -7.85
C GLN A 16 6.22 4.96 -6.88
N LYS A 17 7.37 4.38 -7.19
CA LYS A 17 8.57 4.54 -6.36
C LYS A 17 9.01 6.00 -6.27
N VAL A 18 8.97 6.73 -7.36
CA VAL A 18 9.31 8.17 -7.38
C VAL A 18 8.32 8.95 -6.51
N MET A 19 7.03 8.67 -6.62
CA MET A 19 6.02 9.32 -5.78
C MET A 19 6.26 9.07 -4.30
N LEU A 20 6.49 7.82 -3.91
CA LEU A 20 6.74 7.46 -2.52
C LEU A 20 8.02 8.10 -1.99
N SER A 21 9.08 8.11 -2.80
CA SER A 21 10.34 8.75 -2.43
C SER A 21 10.16 10.24 -2.17
N ARG A 22 9.35 10.91 -2.97
CA ARG A 22 9.04 12.32 -2.75
C ARG A 22 8.26 12.53 -1.45
N TRP A 23 7.34 11.64 -1.15
CA TRP A 23 6.54 11.74 0.07
C TRP A 23 7.39 11.52 1.33
N ILE A 24 8.36 10.61 1.27
CA ILE A 24 9.31 10.41 2.38
C ILE A 24 10.07 11.70 2.69
N MET A 25 10.35 12.52 1.69
CA MET A 25 11.05 13.77 1.87
C MET A 25 10.18 14.88 2.46
N THR A 26 8.87 14.67 2.56
CA THR A 26 7.98 15.61 3.22
C THR A 26 8.01 15.41 4.73
N GLU A 27 7.48 16.38 5.48
CA GLU A 27 7.39 16.26 6.93
C GLU A 27 6.14 15.50 7.39
N ALA A 28 5.38 14.93 6.47
CA ALA A 28 4.19 14.16 6.82
C ALA A 28 4.55 12.93 7.65
N ASP A 29 3.75 12.68 8.69
CA ASP A 29 3.95 11.54 9.56
C ASP A 29 3.17 10.30 9.12
N VAL A 30 2.11 10.48 8.35
CA VAL A 30 1.23 9.41 7.89
C VAL A 30 0.98 9.54 6.39
N PHE A 31 1.10 8.42 5.68
CA PHE A 31 0.79 8.34 4.26
C PHE A 31 -0.42 7.45 4.04
N LEU A 32 -1.33 7.89 3.20
CA LEU A 32 -2.49 7.13 2.78
C LEU A 32 -2.31 6.74 1.32
N LEU A 33 -2.18 5.45 1.06
CA LEU A 33 -1.93 4.90 -0.27
C LEU A 33 -3.13 4.08 -0.73
N GLU A 34 -3.76 4.51 -1.80
CA GLU A 34 -4.88 3.80 -2.39
C GLU A 34 -4.41 3.01 -3.60
N GLU A 35 -4.60 1.69 -3.56
CA GLU A 35 -4.24 0.76 -4.63
C GLU A 35 -2.82 1.00 -5.17
N PRO A 36 -1.78 0.94 -4.31
CA PRO A 36 -0.44 1.41 -4.68
C PRO A 36 0.23 0.57 -5.77
N THR A 37 -0.23 -0.66 -6.00
CA THR A 37 0.36 -1.55 -7.01
C THR A 37 -0.59 -1.87 -8.15
N ARG A 38 -1.70 -1.17 -8.26
CA ARG A 38 -2.69 -1.42 -9.30
C ARG A 38 -2.11 -1.15 -10.69
N GLY A 39 -2.27 -2.12 -11.57
CA GLY A 39 -1.78 -1.98 -12.94
C GLY A 39 -0.27 -2.12 -13.10
N ILE A 40 0.44 -2.54 -12.05
CA ILE A 40 1.89 -2.74 -12.05
C ILE A 40 2.17 -4.23 -12.17
N ASP A 41 3.18 -4.61 -12.95
CA ASP A 41 3.54 -6.03 -13.08
C ASP A 41 4.18 -6.56 -11.79
N VAL A 42 4.21 -7.90 -11.67
CA VAL A 42 4.65 -8.59 -10.45
C VAL A 42 6.09 -8.20 -10.07
N GLY A 43 6.97 -8.07 -11.06
CA GLY A 43 8.37 -7.73 -10.80
C GLY A 43 8.54 -6.33 -10.21
N ALA A 44 7.71 -5.39 -10.66
CA ALA A 44 7.78 -4.00 -10.19
C ALA A 44 7.11 -3.80 -8.83
N LYS A 45 6.19 -4.68 -8.44
CA LYS A 45 5.52 -4.57 -7.13
C LYS A 45 6.50 -4.61 -5.97
N THR A 46 7.55 -5.42 -6.07
CA THR A 46 8.57 -5.53 -5.03
C THR A 46 9.21 -4.19 -4.72
N GLU A 47 9.50 -3.40 -5.74
CA GLU A 47 10.09 -2.07 -5.55
C GLU A 47 9.15 -1.13 -4.81
N VAL A 48 7.85 -1.21 -5.09
CA VAL A 48 6.84 -0.42 -4.37
C VAL A 48 6.77 -0.85 -2.92
N TYR A 49 6.79 -2.15 -2.64
CA TYR A 49 6.76 -2.66 -1.27
C TYR A 49 8.00 -2.27 -0.48
N GLU A 50 9.17 -2.27 -1.12
CA GLU A 50 10.40 -1.79 -0.49
C GLU A 50 10.30 -0.31 -0.12
N ALA A 51 9.74 0.51 -0.99
CA ALA A 51 9.55 1.94 -0.73
C ALA A 51 8.59 2.16 0.44
N ILE A 52 7.52 1.38 0.53
CA ILE A 52 6.59 1.43 1.66
C ILE A 52 7.32 1.02 2.95
N GLY A 53 8.12 -0.04 2.90
CA GLY A 53 8.93 -0.48 4.04
C GLY A 53 9.91 0.59 4.51
N ASP A 54 10.49 1.34 3.59
CA ASP A 54 11.38 2.44 3.92
C ASP A 54 10.65 3.57 4.64
N CYS A 55 9.42 3.87 4.27
CA CYS A 55 8.58 4.82 4.99
C CYS A 55 8.42 4.40 6.46
N VAL A 56 8.11 3.14 6.68
CA VAL A 56 7.91 2.58 8.03
C VAL A 56 9.21 2.63 8.82
N LYS A 57 10.34 2.29 8.20
CA LYS A 57 11.66 2.39 8.85
C LYS A 57 12.01 3.80 9.27
N ASN A 58 11.52 4.79 8.55
CA ASN A 58 11.70 6.20 8.88
C ASN A 58 10.63 6.71 9.87
N GLN A 59 9.98 5.78 10.57
CA GLN A 59 8.98 6.07 11.60
C GLN A 59 7.74 6.80 11.08
N LYS A 60 7.39 6.55 9.81
CA LYS A 60 6.15 7.06 9.22
C LYS A 60 5.06 6.02 9.36
N GLY A 61 3.84 6.47 9.56
CA GLY A 61 2.67 5.60 9.48
C GLY A 61 2.24 5.45 8.04
N VAL A 62 1.86 4.22 7.64
CA VAL A 62 1.36 3.98 6.28
C VAL A 62 0.05 3.24 6.37
N VAL A 63 -0.97 3.77 5.71
CA VAL A 63 -2.27 3.12 5.54
C VAL A 63 -2.41 2.76 4.07
N VAL A 64 -2.56 1.47 3.79
CA VAL A 64 -2.72 0.97 2.42
C VAL A 64 -4.16 0.52 2.23
N VAL A 65 -4.81 1.05 1.20
CA VAL A 65 -6.13 0.59 0.77
C VAL A 65 -5.94 -0.24 -0.48
N SER A 66 -6.31 -1.51 -0.42
CA SER A 66 -6.12 -2.44 -1.54
C SER A 66 -7.31 -3.40 -1.64
N SER A 67 -7.64 -3.78 -2.85
CA SER A 67 -8.62 -4.83 -3.12
C SER A 67 -8.00 -6.22 -3.14
N GLU A 68 -6.67 -6.32 -3.07
CA GLU A 68 -5.95 -7.59 -3.10
C GLU A 68 -5.65 -8.05 -1.66
N GLU A 69 -6.33 -9.10 -1.20
CA GLU A 69 -6.17 -9.61 0.16
C GLU A 69 -4.74 -10.08 0.43
N GLU A 70 -4.12 -10.72 -0.54
CA GLU A 70 -2.74 -11.21 -0.39
C GLU A 70 -1.75 -10.06 -0.21
N GLU A 71 -1.98 -8.95 -0.86
CA GLU A 71 -1.13 -7.78 -0.73
C GLU A 71 -1.17 -7.23 0.69
N VAL A 72 -2.37 -6.99 1.23
CA VAL A 72 -2.49 -6.43 2.58
C VAL A 72 -1.95 -7.40 3.63
N LEU A 73 -2.15 -8.69 3.46
CA LEU A 73 -1.59 -9.68 4.39
C LEU A 73 -0.06 -9.74 4.32
N GLY A 74 0.50 -9.50 3.14
CA GLY A 74 1.94 -9.61 2.93
C GLY A 74 2.74 -8.41 3.42
N ILE A 75 2.17 -7.21 3.40
CA ILE A 75 2.93 -5.99 3.68
C ILE A 75 2.46 -5.22 4.91
N CYS A 76 1.29 -5.51 5.45
CA CYS A 76 0.73 -4.77 6.58
C CYS A 76 0.91 -5.52 7.90
N ASP A 77 0.91 -4.77 9.00
CA ASP A 77 0.91 -5.34 10.35
C ASP A 77 -0.49 -5.69 10.80
N ARG A 78 -1.45 -4.84 10.49
CA ARG A 78 -2.86 -5.03 10.81
C ARG A 78 -3.70 -4.84 9.57
N VAL A 79 -4.78 -5.58 9.49
CA VAL A 79 -5.76 -5.48 8.40
C VAL A 79 -7.09 -5.02 8.97
N ILE A 80 -7.63 -3.95 8.42
CA ILE A 80 -8.96 -3.47 8.75
C ILE A 80 -9.87 -3.89 7.61
N VAL A 81 -10.87 -4.71 7.91
CA VAL A 81 -11.85 -5.17 6.92
C VAL A 81 -13.07 -4.27 6.99
N MET A 82 -13.39 -3.65 5.86
CA MET A 82 -14.54 -2.74 5.75
C MET A 82 -15.71 -3.46 5.09
N LYS A 83 -16.89 -3.17 5.58
CA LYS A 83 -18.15 -3.66 4.98
C LYS A 83 -19.24 -2.62 5.18
N ASN A 84 -19.90 -2.25 4.08
CA ASN A 84 -21.00 -1.29 4.10
C ASN A 84 -20.65 0.02 4.83
N GLY A 85 -19.45 0.51 4.63
CA GLY A 85 -19.00 1.77 5.23
C GLY A 85 -18.60 1.67 6.70
N CYS A 86 -18.58 0.46 7.27
CA CYS A 86 -18.23 0.23 8.66
C CYS A 86 -17.06 -0.73 8.78
N ILE A 87 -16.35 -0.65 9.90
CA ILE A 87 -15.29 -1.62 10.20
C ILE A 87 -15.95 -2.92 10.64
N ALA A 88 -15.73 -3.99 9.87
CA ALA A 88 -16.27 -5.31 10.20
C ALA A 88 -15.33 -6.11 11.10
N ALA A 89 -14.01 -5.93 10.93
CA ALA A 89 -13.02 -6.63 11.74
C ALA A 89 -11.68 -5.91 11.68
N ILE A 90 -10.87 -6.09 12.72
CA ILE A 90 -9.47 -5.67 12.74
C ILE A 90 -8.66 -6.95 13.04
N LEU A 91 -7.80 -7.34 12.11
CA LEU A 91 -7.07 -8.60 12.17
C LEU A 91 -5.57 -8.35 12.25
N ASN A 92 -4.86 -9.26 12.93
CA ASN A 92 -3.41 -9.28 12.88
C ASN A 92 -3.00 -9.96 11.56
N ALA A 93 -2.27 -9.26 10.70
CA ALA A 93 -1.92 -9.78 9.38
C ALA A 93 -1.11 -11.07 9.43
N LYS A 94 -0.27 -11.24 10.46
CA LYS A 94 0.54 -12.46 10.60
C LYS A 94 -0.27 -13.70 10.93
N ALA A 95 -1.42 -13.53 11.56
CA ALA A 95 -2.29 -14.64 11.98
C ALA A 95 -3.52 -14.81 11.10
N ALA A 96 -3.82 -13.85 10.24
CA ALA A 96 -5.02 -13.86 9.42
C ALA A 96 -4.81 -14.58 8.09
N THR A 97 -5.91 -15.05 7.52
CA THR A 97 -5.93 -15.69 6.20
C THR A 97 -6.82 -14.92 5.24
N THR A 98 -6.67 -15.19 3.95
CA THR A 98 -7.55 -14.59 2.93
C THR A 98 -9.00 -14.99 3.13
N GLU A 99 -9.24 -16.21 3.60
CA GLU A 99 -10.59 -16.70 3.91
C GLU A 99 -11.24 -15.90 5.04
N GLU A 100 -10.49 -15.55 6.07
CA GLU A 100 -11.00 -14.70 7.14
C GLU A 100 -11.39 -13.33 6.64
N ILE A 101 -10.54 -12.71 5.81
CA ILE A 101 -10.86 -11.41 5.23
C ILE A 101 -12.15 -11.49 4.42
N LYS A 102 -12.27 -12.50 3.55
CA LYS A 102 -13.48 -12.70 2.74
C LYS A 102 -14.71 -12.93 3.60
N HIS A 103 -14.57 -13.66 4.70
CA HIS A 103 -15.67 -13.92 5.62
C HIS A 103 -16.26 -12.63 6.18
N TYR A 104 -15.40 -11.70 6.60
CA TYR A 104 -15.85 -10.43 7.16
C TYR A 104 -16.31 -9.43 6.11
N ALA A 105 -15.77 -9.51 4.90
CA ALA A 105 -16.05 -8.55 3.82
C ALA A 105 -17.38 -8.83 3.10
N VAL A 106 -17.93 -10.02 3.24
CA VAL A 106 -19.16 -10.46 2.53
C VAL A 106 -20.44 -10.05 3.26
#